data_7b9c145423aa0714c96aeeef71de488c
#
_entry.id   7b9c145423aa0714c96aeeef71de488c
#
_cell.length_a   1.000
_cell.length_b   1.000
_cell.length_c   1.000
_cell.angle_alpha   90.00
_cell.angle_beta   90.00
_cell.angle_gamma   90.00
#
_symmetry.space_group_name_H-M   'P 1'
#
loop_
_entity.id
_entity.type
_entity.pdbx_description
1 polymer ?
#
loop_
_entity_poly.entity_id
_entity_poly.type
_entity_poly.pdbx_seq_one_letter_code
_entity_poly.pdbx_strand_id
1 'polypeptide(L)'
;MQVLKSNIRTDSEEFKQNEKNFLALMAQYREAMSASMQGGGEAAVAKHKKRNKLLARERIDLLIDPNTPFLELSPMAAYGTYNNDFPSAGIITGIGVIQGREAVIVANDATVKGGTYMQYTVKKHIRAQEIAMENHLPCVYMVDSGGAFLPEQDTVFPDRDHFGRFFYNQARMSAMGIPQIAIVMGMCTAGGAYVPAMSDETIIVRNQGTIYLGGPPLVKAATGEVVTAEELGGGEMHTSVSGVADHLAENDQHALQICRNIFKTLEKSHRQKLDMLPVEAPLYDPHDLYGLAPIDFHKLVDPREVIARIVDGSRFQEFKSRYATTIVCGFAHLMGFPIGIIANFGVLFSESALKATHFIELCCQRNIPLVFLQNITGFMVGKQYEQGGIAKDGAKMVHAVSNANVPKFTVIFGGSFGAGNYGMAGRAYSPRLLFMWPNAKISVMGGEQAASVLATVKEDQFKYRGLEVPKDEIAQLKKEILAKYDYEGSAFYSTARLWDDGIIDPVDTRKILALGIAASLNQPFPPQQFGVFRM
;
A
#
# COMPACT_ATOMS: atom_id res chain seq x y z
N MET A 1 9.06 -29.03 9.56
CA MET A 1 8.41 -28.64 8.28
C MET A 1 9.04 -29.41 7.14
N GLN A 2 8.25 -29.80 6.15
CA GLN A 2 8.75 -30.54 4.97
C GLN A 2 9.27 -29.56 3.92
N VAL A 3 10.31 -29.95 3.19
CA VAL A 3 10.78 -29.21 2.01
C VAL A 3 9.80 -29.43 0.87
N LEU A 4 9.29 -28.35 0.30
CA LEU A 4 8.47 -28.41 -0.91
C LEU A 4 9.34 -28.89 -2.08
N LYS A 5 8.82 -29.82 -2.87
CA LYS A 5 9.46 -30.24 -4.12
C LYS A 5 8.84 -29.47 -5.27
N SER A 6 9.66 -28.73 -6.00
CA SER A 6 9.22 -28.08 -7.23
C SER A 6 9.05 -29.10 -8.35
N ASN A 7 7.94 -28.99 -9.06
CA ASN A 7 7.63 -29.77 -10.25
C ASN A 7 7.79 -28.95 -11.54
N ILE A 8 8.27 -27.72 -11.43
CA ILE A 8 8.41 -26.81 -12.55
C ILE A 8 9.60 -27.21 -13.42
N ARG A 9 9.35 -27.23 -14.71
CA ARG A 9 10.36 -27.45 -15.74
C ARG A 9 10.75 -26.12 -16.36
N THR A 10 11.78 -25.48 -15.80
CA THR A 10 12.28 -24.17 -16.27
C THR A 10 12.87 -24.24 -17.69
N ASP A 11 13.20 -25.44 -18.16
CA ASP A 11 13.67 -25.73 -19.52
C ASP A 11 12.55 -25.85 -20.56
N SER A 12 11.27 -25.95 -20.14
CA SER A 12 10.13 -26.09 -21.04
C SER A 12 9.88 -24.82 -21.86
N GLU A 13 9.39 -25.00 -23.09
CA GLU A 13 9.05 -23.88 -23.97
C GLU A 13 7.90 -23.02 -23.38
N GLU A 14 6.96 -23.65 -22.68
CA GLU A 14 5.87 -22.94 -22.03
C GLU A 14 6.39 -22.01 -20.94
N PHE A 15 7.30 -22.48 -20.06
CA PHE A 15 7.90 -21.66 -19.02
C PHE A 15 8.68 -20.48 -19.62
N LYS A 16 9.54 -20.75 -20.59
CA LYS A 16 10.34 -19.71 -21.28
C LYS A 16 9.47 -18.66 -21.97
N GLN A 17 8.37 -19.09 -22.60
CA GLN A 17 7.45 -18.15 -23.24
C GLN A 17 6.73 -17.29 -22.20
N ASN A 18 6.29 -17.88 -21.07
CA ASN A 18 5.65 -17.13 -19.99
C ASN A 18 6.63 -16.13 -19.36
N GLU A 19 7.87 -16.57 -19.06
CA GLU A 19 8.95 -15.72 -18.57
C GLU A 19 9.22 -14.53 -19.51
N LYS A 20 9.35 -14.79 -20.81
CA LYS A 20 9.55 -13.74 -21.82
C LYS A 20 8.43 -12.71 -21.82
N ASN A 21 7.19 -13.17 -21.76
CA ASN A 21 6.02 -12.29 -21.70
C ASN A 21 5.99 -11.47 -20.41
N PHE A 22 6.34 -12.11 -19.28
CA PHE A 22 6.40 -11.43 -17.99
C PHE A 22 7.53 -10.40 -17.92
N LEU A 23 8.69 -10.70 -18.47
CA LEU A 23 9.82 -9.76 -18.54
C LEU A 23 9.50 -8.53 -19.40
N ALA A 24 8.69 -8.67 -20.44
CA ALA A 24 8.18 -7.51 -21.20
C ALA A 24 7.28 -6.61 -20.33
N LEU A 25 6.44 -7.21 -19.49
CA LEU A 25 5.62 -6.47 -18.52
C LEU A 25 6.49 -5.81 -17.43
N MET A 26 7.54 -6.49 -16.98
CA MET A 26 8.51 -5.93 -16.05
C MET A 26 9.25 -4.73 -16.64
N ALA A 27 9.53 -4.72 -17.95
CA ALA A 27 10.11 -3.56 -18.61
C ALA A 27 9.18 -2.35 -18.53
N GLN A 28 7.87 -2.52 -18.79
CA GLN A 28 6.87 -1.47 -18.62
C GLN A 28 6.77 -0.98 -17.17
N TYR A 29 6.79 -1.90 -16.21
CA TYR A 29 6.80 -1.55 -14.78
C TYR A 29 8.02 -0.71 -14.41
N ARG A 30 9.22 -1.10 -14.85
CA ARG A 30 10.47 -0.38 -14.55
C ARG A 30 10.49 1.01 -15.20
N GLU A 31 9.97 1.15 -16.42
CA GLU A 31 9.82 2.44 -17.10
C GLU A 31 8.86 3.36 -16.33
N ALA A 32 7.68 2.89 -15.97
CA ALA A 32 6.69 3.63 -15.20
C ALA A 32 7.21 4.03 -13.80
N MET A 33 7.93 3.12 -13.13
CA MET A 33 8.59 3.39 -11.86
C MET A 33 9.67 4.46 -12.01
N SER A 34 10.52 4.36 -13.03
CA SER A 34 11.55 5.35 -13.31
C SER A 34 10.97 6.76 -13.56
N ALA A 35 9.88 6.83 -14.32
CA ALA A 35 9.16 8.10 -14.53
C ALA A 35 8.63 8.68 -13.22
N SER A 36 8.05 7.84 -12.34
CA SER A 36 7.55 8.27 -11.03
C SER A 36 8.66 8.78 -10.10
N MET A 37 9.90 8.30 -10.26
CA MET A 37 11.04 8.70 -9.44
C MET A 37 11.66 10.03 -9.84
N GLN A 38 11.35 10.58 -11.02
CA GLN A 38 11.96 11.82 -11.55
C GLN A 38 11.41 13.11 -10.90
N GLY A 39 10.40 13.01 -10.04
CA GLY A 39 9.75 14.18 -9.45
C GLY A 39 9.16 15.09 -10.53
N GLY A 40 9.22 16.40 -10.33
CA GLY A 40 8.66 17.40 -11.26
C GLY A 40 9.47 17.61 -12.57
N GLY A 41 10.45 16.75 -12.85
CA GLY A 41 11.30 16.82 -14.04
C GLY A 41 12.49 17.76 -13.89
N GLU A 42 13.41 17.72 -14.88
CA GLU A 42 14.72 18.39 -14.80
C GLU A 42 14.65 19.87 -14.47
N ALA A 43 13.75 20.62 -15.10
CA ALA A 43 13.64 22.08 -14.89
C ALA A 43 13.19 22.41 -13.46
N ALA A 44 12.21 21.68 -12.91
CA ALA A 44 11.72 21.88 -11.56
C ALA A 44 12.78 21.47 -10.52
N VAL A 45 13.46 20.34 -10.75
CA VAL A 45 14.59 19.87 -9.94
C VAL A 45 15.72 20.89 -9.92
N ALA A 46 16.14 21.41 -11.08
CA ALA A 46 17.18 22.43 -11.17
C ALA A 46 16.80 23.73 -10.44
N LYS A 47 15.55 24.17 -10.56
CA LYS A 47 15.02 25.33 -9.84
C LYS A 47 15.01 25.11 -8.32
N HIS A 48 14.68 23.91 -7.87
CA HIS A 48 14.67 23.52 -6.45
C HIS A 48 16.09 23.54 -5.87
N LYS A 49 17.05 22.92 -6.56
CA LYS A 49 18.46 22.87 -6.15
C LYS A 49 19.16 24.24 -6.14
N LYS A 50 18.78 25.17 -7.03
CA LYS A 50 19.26 26.57 -6.99
C LYS A 50 18.92 27.30 -5.70
N ARG A 51 17.94 26.82 -4.92
CA ARG A 51 17.56 27.36 -3.61
C ARG A 51 18.31 26.68 -2.46
N ASN A 52 19.35 25.90 -2.75
CA ASN A 52 20.12 25.09 -1.79
C ASN A 52 19.25 24.08 -0.99
N LYS A 53 18.15 23.60 -1.59
CA LYS A 53 17.26 22.61 -0.98
C LYS A 53 17.56 21.21 -1.49
N LEU A 54 17.52 20.23 -0.62
CA LEU A 54 17.57 18.82 -0.96
C LEU A 54 16.24 18.36 -1.57
N LEU A 55 16.29 17.40 -2.49
CA LEU A 55 15.10 16.73 -3.00
C LEU A 55 14.46 15.86 -1.90
N ALA A 56 13.16 15.56 -2.02
CA ALA A 56 12.45 14.77 -1.01
C ALA A 56 13.12 13.42 -0.73
N ARG A 57 13.55 12.67 -1.76
CA ARG A 57 14.26 11.39 -1.58
C ARG A 57 15.67 11.57 -1.02
N GLU A 58 16.39 12.62 -1.40
CA GLU A 58 17.71 12.96 -0.81
C GLU A 58 17.57 13.25 0.71
N ARG A 59 16.49 13.93 1.11
CA ARG A 59 16.17 14.16 2.54
C ARG A 59 15.92 12.86 3.28
N ILE A 60 15.16 11.94 2.68
CA ILE A 60 14.87 10.62 3.26
C ILE A 60 16.15 9.81 3.41
N ASP A 61 16.98 9.74 2.37
CA ASP A 61 18.24 8.99 2.37
C ASP A 61 19.20 9.48 3.46
N LEU A 62 19.23 10.78 3.76
CA LEU A 62 20.03 11.36 4.83
C LEU A 62 19.40 11.19 6.23
N LEU A 63 18.08 11.03 6.30
CA LEU A 63 17.40 10.84 7.59
C LEU A 63 17.52 9.42 8.11
N ILE A 64 17.35 8.42 7.25
CA ILE A 64 17.38 7.01 7.63
C ILE A 64 18.80 6.55 8.00
N ASP A 65 18.89 5.41 8.67
CA ASP A 65 20.18 4.84 9.04
C ASP A 65 20.92 4.30 7.81
N PRO A 66 22.23 4.53 7.71
CA PRO A 66 23.04 4.02 6.62
C PRO A 66 22.90 2.50 6.46
N ASN A 67 22.82 2.04 5.22
CA ASN A 67 22.67 0.61 4.86
C ASN A 67 21.34 -0.04 5.34
N THR A 68 20.35 0.76 5.73
CA THR A 68 18.99 0.26 5.96
C THR A 68 18.09 0.50 4.75
N PRO A 69 17.14 -0.39 4.47
CA PRO A 69 16.22 -0.19 3.35
C PRO A 69 15.19 0.90 3.67
N PHE A 70 14.75 1.60 2.64
CA PHE A 70 13.53 2.40 2.66
C PHE A 70 12.44 1.65 1.87
N LEU A 71 11.37 1.23 2.53
CA LEU A 71 10.20 0.65 1.89
C LEU A 71 9.28 1.78 1.42
N GLU A 72 9.52 2.30 0.21
CA GLU A 72 8.66 3.32 -0.38
C GLU A 72 7.29 2.73 -0.71
N LEU A 73 6.22 3.39 -0.28
CA LEU A 73 4.84 2.97 -0.46
C LEU A 73 4.18 3.77 -1.58
N SER A 74 3.43 3.08 -2.44
CA SER A 74 2.69 3.65 -3.56
C SER A 74 3.51 4.64 -4.41
N PRO A 75 4.74 4.29 -4.86
CA PRO A 75 5.58 5.20 -5.65
C PRO A 75 4.93 5.59 -6.97
N MET A 76 4.04 4.77 -7.52
CA MET A 76 3.29 5.03 -8.76
C MET A 76 1.89 5.63 -8.51
N ALA A 77 1.61 6.18 -7.33
CA ALA A 77 0.36 6.89 -7.07
C ALA A 77 0.15 8.03 -8.11
N ALA A 78 -1.07 8.15 -8.61
CA ALA A 78 -1.48 9.07 -9.68
C ALA A 78 -0.89 8.78 -11.08
N TYR A 79 -0.19 7.66 -11.30
CA TYR A 79 0.29 7.26 -12.63
C TYR A 79 -0.86 7.19 -13.65
N GLY A 80 -0.66 7.75 -14.85
CA GLY A 80 -1.69 7.82 -15.89
C GLY A 80 -2.86 8.78 -15.59
N THR A 81 -2.80 9.53 -14.49
CA THR A 81 -3.77 10.58 -14.16
C THR A 81 -3.13 11.97 -14.31
N TYR A 82 -3.94 13.03 -14.31
CA TYR A 82 -3.45 14.42 -14.45
C TYR A 82 -2.46 14.61 -15.61
N ASN A 83 -2.69 13.92 -16.76
CA ASN A 83 -1.80 13.90 -17.92
C ASN A 83 -0.35 13.45 -17.61
N ASN A 84 -0.17 12.55 -16.64
CA ASN A 84 1.14 12.12 -16.10
C ASN A 84 2.00 13.24 -15.50
N ASP A 85 1.42 14.35 -15.12
CA ASP A 85 2.12 15.56 -14.68
C ASP A 85 2.20 15.64 -13.15
N PHE A 86 1.92 14.49 -12.45
CA PHE A 86 1.81 14.43 -11.01
C PHE A 86 2.43 13.15 -10.41
N PRO A 87 3.74 12.89 -10.66
CA PRO A 87 4.40 11.67 -10.24
C PRO A 87 4.35 11.48 -8.72
N SER A 88 4.21 10.22 -8.28
CA SER A 88 4.10 9.82 -6.87
C SER A 88 3.02 10.57 -6.08
N ALA A 89 2.03 11.17 -6.77
CA ALA A 89 1.03 12.06 -6.19
C ALA A 89 1.64 13.27 -5.42
N GLY A 90 2.84 13.75 -5.82
CA GLY A 90 3.52 14.89 -5.22
C GLY A 90 4.01 14.68 -3.78
N ILE A 91 4.00 13.44 -3.28
CA ILE A 91 4.40 13.12 -1.93
C ILE A 91 5.06 11.74 -1.85
N ILE A 92 6.15 11.63 -1.14
CA ILE A 92 6.86 10.37 -0.90
C ILE A 92 6.47 9.84 0.47
N THR A 93 6.03 8.60 0.53
CA THR A 93 5.70 7.93 1.79
C THR A 93 6.37 6.58 1.87
N GLY A 94 6.76 6.16 3.05
CA GLY A 94 7.39 4.86 3.24
C GLY A 94 7.77 4.58 4.68
N ILE A 95 8.36 3.41 4.89
CA ILE A 95 8.89 2.97 6.18
C ILE A 95 10.41 2.91 6.06
N GLY A 96 11.10 3.63 6.95
CA GLY A 96 12.55 3.63 7.07
C GLY A 96 13.00 3.41 8.51
N VAL A 97 14.29 3.21 8.72
CA VAL A 97 14.88 3.04 10.06
C VAL A 97 15.63 4.30 10.44
N ILE A 98 15.27 4.89 11.58
CA ILE A 98 15.92 6.09 12.15
C ILE A 98 16.39 5.75 13.56
N GLN A 99 17.70 5.82 13.81
CA GLN A 99 18.30 5.46 15.10
C GLN A 99 17.86 4.07 15.60
N GLY A 100 17.85 3.09 14.68
CA GLY A 100 17.49 1.70 14.98
C GLY A 100 15.98 1.46 15.18
N ARG A 101 15.11 2.39 14.80
CA ARG A 101 13.65 2.28 14.92
C ARG A 101 12.96 2.45 13.59
N GLU A 102 12.03 1.58 13.26
CA GLU A 102 11.15 1.79 12.12
C GLU A 102 10.25 3.02 12.36
N ALA A 103 10.12 3.84 11.33
CA ALA A 103 9.28 5.03 11.33
C ALA A 103 8.60 5.20 9.98
N VAL A 104 7.39 5.74 9.98
CA VAL A 104 6.74 6.21 8.76
C VAL A 104 7.28 7.59 8.42
N ILE A 105 7.65 7.78 7.17
CA ILE A 105 8.13 9.06 6.65
C ILE A 105 7.14 9.55 5.59
N VAL A 106 6.74 10.81 5.70
CA VAL A 106 5.84 11.51 4.79
C VAL A 106 6.54 12.78 4.32
N ALA A 107 6.98 12.84 3.06
CA ALA A 107 7.77 13.93 2.53
C ALA A 107 7.12 14.57 1.31
N ASN A 108 6.76 15.84 1.37
CA ASN A 108 6.28 16.57 0.20
C ASN A 108 7.38 16.69 -0.85
N ASP A 109 7.05 16.45 -2.11
CA ASP A 109 7.93 16.76 -3.25
C ASP A 109 7.57 18.11 -3.86
N ALA A 110 8.24 19.16 -3.39
CA ALA A 110 8.02 20.51 -3.89
C ALA A 110 8.38 20.71 -5.36
N THR A 111 9.08 19.77 -6.00
CA THR A 111 9.33 19.81 -7.44
C THR A 111 8.07 19.48 -8.23
N VAL A 112 7.13 18.74 -7.64
CA VAL A 112 5.84 18.38 -8.24
C VAL A 112 4.80 19.41 -7.83
N LYS A 113 4.43 20.31 -8.75
CA LYS A 113 3.41 21.37 -8.53
C LYS A 113 3.58 22.15 -7.23
N GLY A 114 4.83 22.36 -6.77
CA GLY A 114 5.10 23.07 -5.51
C GLY A 114 4.68 22.32 -4.24
N GLY A 115 4.58 21.01 -4.28
CA GLY A 115 4.11 20.19 -3.16
C GLY A 115 2.62 20.36 -2.87
N THR A 116 1.83 20.80 -3.85
CA THR A 116 0.38 21.02 -3.72
C THR A 116 -0.35 19.70 -3.50
N TYR A 117 -1.36 19.71 -2.63
CA TYR A 117 -2.21 18.55 -2.36
C TYR A 117 -3.37 18.45 -3.35
N MET A 118 -3.43 17.36 -4.07
CA MET A 118 -4.55 16.91 -4.89
C MET A 118 -5.18 15.65 -4.28
N GLN A 119 -6.26 15.15 -4.85
CA GLN A 119 -7.01 14.00 -4.32
C GLN A 119 -6.11 12.80 -3.93
N TYR A 120 -5.20 12.40 -4.82
CA TYR A 120 -4.33 11.24 -4.55
C TYR A 120 -3.20 11.57 -3.56
N THR A 121 -2.78 12.83 -3.44
CA THR A 121 -1.86 13.27 -2.38
C THR A 121 -2.51 13.10 -1.02
N VAL A 122 -3.76 13.56 -0.87
CA VAL A 122 -4.56 13.40 0.35
C VAL A 122 -4.71 11.93 0.72
N LYS A 123 -5.13 11.10 -0.22
CA LYS A 123 -5.32 9.67 -0.01
C LYS A 123 -4.02 8.97 0.42
N LYS A 124 -2.89 9.32 -0.20
CA LYS A 124 -1.58 8.75 0.11
C LYS A 124 -1.09 9.16 1.50
N HIS A 125 -1.27 10.41 1.87
CA HIS A 125 -0.91 10.91 3.21
C HIS A 125 -1.75 10.22 4.30
N ILE A 126 -3.07 10.14 4.13
CA ILE A 126 -3.95 9.43 5.07
C ILE A 126 -3.50 7.98 5.22
N ARG A 127 -3.19 7.29 4.11
CA ARG A 127 -2.72 5.90 4.17
C ARG A 127 -1.42 5.75 4.95
N ALA A 128 -0.49 6.69 4.80
CA ALA A 128 0.75 6.68 5.59
C ALA A 128 0.48 6.81 7.10
N GLN A 129 -0.45 7.68 7.50
CA GLN A 129 -0.87 7.81 8.91
C GLN A 129 -1.58 6.55 9.41
N GLU A 130 -2.42 5.91 8.60
CA GLU A 130 -3.06 4.63 8.94
C GLU A 130 -2.01 3.55 9.21
N ILE A 131 -0.99 3.44 8.34
CA ILE A 131 0.12 2.50 8.52
C ILE A 131 0.88 2.81 9.82
N ALA A 132 1.12 4.09 10.13
CA ALA A 132 1.75 4.48 11.38
C ALA A 132 0.91 4.07 12.60
N MET A 133 -0.39 4.32 12.59
CA MET A 133 -1.32 3.93 13.66
C MET A 133 -1.42 2.42 13.85
N GLU A 134 -1.63 1.69 12.76
CA GLU A 134 -1.82 0.24 12.78
C GLU A 134 -0.58 -0.51 13.25
N ASN A 135 0.61 0.04 13.03
CA ASN A 135 1.89 -0.58 13.37
C ASN A 135 2.62 0.11 14.54
N HIS A 136 2.01 1.13 15.16
CA HIS A 136 2.61 1.92 16.25
C HIS A 136 3.99 2.47 15.89
N LEU A 137 4.10 3.07 14.71
CA LEU A 137 5.35 3.63 14.20
C LEU A 137 5.39 5.15 14.42
N PRO A 138 6.49 5.71 14.94
CA PRO A 138 6.72 7.15 14.87
C PRO A 138 6.49 7.67 13.46
N CYS A 139 5.98 8.89 13.32
CA CYS A 139 5.72 9.51 12.03
C CYS A 139 6.54 10.79 11.86
N VAL A 140 7.28 10.91 10.76
CA VAL A 140 8.05 12.10 10.41
C VAL A 140 7.43 12.77 9.20
N TYR A 141 7.04 14.03 9.35
CA TYR A 141 6.49 14.87 8.27
C TYR A 141 7.56 15.85 7.78
N MET A 142 8.07 15.70 6.57
CA MET A 142 8.93 16.68 5.90
C MET A 142 8.06 17.61 5.06
N VAL A 143 7.77 18.78 5.59
CA VAL A 143 6.79 19.70 5.01
C VAL A 143 7.46 20.69 4.05
N ASP A 144 7.00 20.69 2.81
CA ASP A 144 7.40 21.63 1.76
C ASP A 144 6.25 21.74 0.74
N SER A 145 5.13 22.40 1.14
CA SER A 145 3.86 22.36 0.44
C SER A 145 3.20 23.72 0.29
N GLY A 146 2.68 23.97 -0.89
CA GLY A 146 1.82 25.13 -1.17
C GLY A 146 0.38 25.01 -0.66
N GLY A 147 0.00 23.89 -0.02
CA GLY A 147 -1.36 23.65 0.48
C GLY A 147 -2.26 22.93 -0.52
N ALA A 148 -3.57 23.02 -0.35
CA ALA A 148 -4.57 22.38 -1.20
C ALA A 148 -4.66 23.01 -2.59
N PHE A 149 -4.91 22.20 -3.62
CA PHE A 149 -5.18 22.68 -4.98
C PHE A 149 -6.60 23.25 -5.05
N LEU A 150 -6.72 24.57 -4.96
CA LEU A 150 -7.99 25.27 -4.84
C LEU A 150 -9.00 24.99 -5.98
N PRO A 151 -8.59 24.83 -7.25
CA PRO A 151 -9.53 24.51 -8.33
C PRO A 151 -10.29 23.18 -8.15
N GLU A 152 -9.71 22.22 -7.38
CA GLU A 152 -10.30 20.91 -7.08
C GLU A 152 -10.60 20.77 -5.57
N GLN A 153 -10.97 21.85 -4.90
CA GLN A 153 -11.19 21.85 -3.45
C GLN A 153 -12.23 20.84 -2.98
N ASP A 154 -13.22 20.54 -3.80
CA ASP A 154 -14.27 19.55 -3.56
C ASP A 154 -13.74 18.13 -3.41
N THR A 155 -12.60 17.79 -4.05
CA THR A 155 -11.97 16.48 -3.97
C THR A 155 -10.97 16.33 -2.82
N VAL A 156 -10.64 17.43 -2.11
CA VAL A 156 -9.61 17.44 -1.06
C VAL A 156 -10.07 17.95 0.30
N PHE A 157 -11.21 18.66 0.39
CA PHE A 157 -11.61 19.38 1.61
C PHE A 157 -12.83 18.83 2.35
N PRO A 158 -14.04 18.63 1.72
CA PRO A 158 -15.29 18.55 2.47
C PRO A 158 -15.63 17.18 3.07
N ASP A 159 -15.02 16.10 2.57
CA ASP A 159 -15.42 14.73 2.95
C ASP A 159 -14.59 14.19 4.14
N ARG A 160 -15.05 13.06 4.68
CA ARG A 160 -14.47 12.39 5.85
C ARG A 160 -12.98 12.08 5.68
N ASP A 161 -12.59 11.55 4.52
CA ASP A 161 -11.21 11.10 4.23
C ASP A 161 -10.49 12.14 3.35
N HIS A 162 -10.75 13.42 3.60
CA HIS A 162 -10.09 14.57 3.01
C HIS A 162 -9.12 15.24 4.01
N PHE A 163 -8.72 16.47 3.74
CA PHE A 163 -7.68 17.20 4.47
C PHE A 163 -7.86 17.20 5.99
N GLY A 164 -9.10 17.37 6.47
CA GLY A 164 -9.41 17.36 7.90
C GLY A 164 -9.05 16.04 8.59
N ARG A 165 -8.98 14.94 7.83
CA ARG A 165 -8.60 13.62 8.37
C ARG A 165 -7.15 13.57 8.86
N PHE A 166 -6.24 14.34 8.26
CA PHE A 166 -4.84 14.42 8.73
C PHE A 166 -4.78 14.84 10.19
N PHE A 167 -5.48 15.90 10.53
CA PHE A 167 -5.45 16.51 11.86
C PHE A 167 -6.15 15.64 12.88
N TYR A 168 -7.28 15.03 12.49
CA TYR A 168 -7.93 14.02 13.31
C TYR A 168 -6.98 12.86 13.62
N ASN A 169 -6.30 12.34 12.61
CA ASN A 169 -5.34 11.25 12.77
C ASN A 169 -4.16 11.68 13.64
N GLN A 170 -3.59 12.88 13.45
CA GLN A 170 -2.50 13.39 14.29
C GLN A 170 -2.89 13.45 15.76
N ALA A 171 -4.08 14.00 16.07
CA ALA A 171 -4.59 14.04 17.44
C ALA A 171 -4.76 12.63 18.03
N ARG A 172 -5.28 11.68 17.23
CA ARG A 172 -5.44 10.28 17.66
C ARG A 172 -4.10 9.57 17.86
N MET A 173 -3.15 9.78 16.95
CA MET A 173 -1.79 9.20 17.06
C MET A 173 -1.08 9.69 18.33
N SER A 174 -1.14 11.00 18.62
CA SER A 174 -0.59 11.56 19.85
C SER A 174 -1.24 10.95 21.09
N ALA A 175 -2.59 10.84 21.11
CA ALA A 175 -3.30 10.19 22.21
C ALA A 175 -2.98 8.69 22.37
N MET A 176 -2.52 8.02 21.31
CA MET A 176 -2.04 6.62 21.34
C MET A 176 -0.56 6.51 21.76
N GLY A 177 0.13 7.62 22.01
CA GLY A 177 1.55 7.65 22.32
C GLY A 177 2.46 7.37 21.12
N ILE A 178 1.97 7.61 19.90
CA ILE A 178 2.76 7.49 18.67
C ILE A 178 3.47 8.82 18.42
N PRO A 179 4.81 8.89 18.50
CA PRO A 179 5.55 10.13 18.32
C PRO A 179 5.41 10.70 16.93
N GLN A 180 5.23 12.00 16.82
CA GLN A 180 5.08 12.73 15.56
C GLN A 180 6.04 13.92 15.53
N ILE A 181 6.89 13.97 14.51
CA ILE A 181 7.91 15.01 14.35
C ILE A 181 7.70 15.68 13.00
N ALA A 182 7.55 16.99 12.98
CA ALA A 182 7.49 17.76 11.74
C ALA A 182 8.83 18.46 11.47
N ILE A 183 9.23 18.49 10.22
CA ILE A 183 10.41 19.22 9.72
C ILE A 183 9.94 20.16 8.61
N VAL A 184 9.85 21.44 8.88
CA VAL A 184 9.40 22.45 7.92
C VAL A 184 10.59 22.92 7.09
N MET A 185 10.69 22.39 5.87
CA MET A 185 11.81 22.57 4.94
C MET A 185 11.43 23.43 3.73
N GLY A 186 10.30 24.11 3.81
CA GLY A 186 9.77 24.98 2.79
C GLY A 186 8.47 25.62 3.20
N MET A 187 7.63 25.92 2.23
CA MET A 187 6.32 26.52 2.53
C MET A 187 5.43 25.55 3.29
N CYS A 188 4.70 26.10 4.26
CA CYS A 188 3.67 25.40 5.01
C CYS A 188 2.50 26.36 5.22
N THR A 189 1.55 26.33 4.29
CA THR A 189 0.54 27.39 4.17
C THR A 189 -0.88 26.87 4.41
N ALA A 190 -1.74 27.73 4.91
CA ALA A 190 -3.17 27.49 5.17
C ALA A 190 -3.41 26.28 6.09
N GLY A 191 -4.31 25.37 5.72
CA GLY A 191 -4.57 24.16 6.50
C GLY A 191 -3.33 23.30 6.75
N GLY A 192 -2.35 23.30 5.83
CA GLY A 192 -1.09 22.59 6.01
C GLY A 192 -0.29 23.04 7.24
N ALA A 193 -0.46 24.28 7.71
CA ALA A 193 0.19 24.83 8.90
C ALA A 193 -0.14 24.05 10.18
N TYR A 194 -1.27 23.34 10.20
CA TYR A 194 -1.63 22.49 11.35
C TYR A 194 -0.77 21.19 11.43
N VAL A 195 -0.18 20.73 10.33
CA VAL A 195 0.69 19.52 10.38
C VAL A 195 1.84 19.72 11.36
N PRO A 196 2.69 20.77 11.25
CA PRO A 196 3.70 21.04 12.26
C PRO A 196 3.10 21.46 13.61
N ALA A 197 2.07 22.31 13.63
CA ALA A 197 1.50 22.81 14.87
C ALA A 197 0.84 21.73 15.75
N MET A 198 0.51 20.57 15.20
CA MET A 198 -0.08 19.41 15.90
C MET A 198 0.91 18.26 16.08
N SER A 199 2.14 18.37 15.60
CA SER A 199 3.22 17.41 15.87
C SER A 199 3.74 17.59 17.29
N ASP A 200 4.32 16.53 17.86
CA ASP A 200 4.84 16.58 19.23
C ASP A 200 6.10 17.45 19.31
N GLU A 201 6.92 17.45 18.25
CA GLU A 201 8.06 18.37 18.09
C GLU A 201 8.14 18.87 16.64
N THR A 202 8.49 20.15 16.49
CA THR A 202 8.59 20.82 15.19
C THR A 202 9.93 21.48 14.99
N ILE A 203 10.60 21.11 13.90
CA ILE A 203 11.86 21.67 13.42
C ILE A 203 11.55 22.59 12.23
N ILE A 204 12.12 23.78 12.18
CA ILE A 204 12.00 24.69 11.04
C ILE A 204 13.36 25.12 10.52
N VAL A 205 13.54 25.16 9.19
CA VAL A 205 14.79 25.59 8.54
C VAL A 205 14.79 27.11 8.37
N ARG A 206 15.81 27.77 8.89
CA ARG A 206 16.04 29.22 8.82
C ARG A 206 16.00 29.73 7.38
N ASN A 207 15.31 30.85 7.15
CA ASN A 207 15.20 31.50 5.84
C ASN A 207 14.69 30.60 4.68
N GLN A 208 14.09 29.46 5.03
CA GLN A 208 13.58 28.48 4.05
C GLN A 208 12.20 27.95 4.43
N GLY A 209 12.05 27.54 5.69
CA GLY A 209 10.77 27.08 6.25
C GLY A 209 9.89 28.26 6.64
N THR A 210 8.59 28.19 6.31
CA THR A 210 7.60 29.17 6.76
C THR A 210 6.31 28.47 7.17
N ILE A 211 5.68 28.93 8.26
CA ILE A 211 4.39 28.42 8.75
C ILE A 211 3.46 29.62 8.91
N TYR A 212 2.35 29.64 8.17
CA TYR A 212 1.31 30.65 8.37
C TYR A 212 -0.05 30.18 7.83
N LEU A 213 -1.13 30.60 8.47
CA LEU A 213 -2.50 30.32 8.01
C LEU A 213 -2.85 31.13 6.76
N GLY A 214 -2.36 32.37 6.67
CA GLY A 214 -2.51 33.23 5.52
C GLY A 214 -1.19 33.84 5.13
N GLY A 215 -0.72 33.63 3.89
CA GLY A 215 0.53 34.19 3.40
C GLY A 215 0.50 35.71 3.21
N PRO A 216 1.66 36.36 2.96
CA PRO A 216 1.76 37.81 2.85
C PRO A 216 0.76 38.46 1.90
N PRO A 217 0.42 37.88 0.71
CA PRO A 217 -0.61 38.47 -0.15
C PRO A 217 -2.01 38.50 0.49
N LEU A 218 -2.37 37.47 1.26
CA LEU A 218 -3.65 37.42 1.94
C LEU A 218 -3.71 38.42 3.12
N VAL A 219 -2.63 38.53 3.90
CA VAL A 219 -2.49 39.51 4.97
C VAL A 219 -2.67 40.94 4.42
N LYS A 220 -1.95 41.25 3.33
CA LYS A 220 -2.08 42.56 2.67
C LYS A 220 -3.50 42.82 2.19
N ALA A 221 -4.18 41.84 1.62
CA ALA A 221 -5.55 42.02 1.14
C ALA A 221 -6.55 42.17 2.29
N ALA A 222 -6.35 41.49 3.42
CA ALA A 222 -7.27 41.50 4.54
C ALA A 222 -7.09 42.68 5.50
N THR A 223 -5.84 43.09 5.75
CA THR A 223 -5.50 44.10 6.78
C THR A 223 -4.78 45.33 6.22
N GLY A 224 -4.30 45.29 4.97
CA GLY A 224 -3.46 46.34 4.39
C GLY A 224 -1.99 46.26 4.82
N GLU A 225 -1.62 45.37 5.74
CA GLU A 225 -0.27 45.21 6.24
C GLU A 225 0.65 44.61 5.20
N VAL A 226 1.87 45.15 5.08
CA VAL A 226 2.89 44.64 4.17
C VAL A 226 3.99 43.99 4.99
N VAL A 227 4.09 42.65 4.91
CA VAL A 227 5.04 41.83 5.65
C VAL A 227 5.77 40.89 4.70
N THR A 228 7.00 40.52 5.03
CA THR A 228 7.71 39.45 4.33
C THR A 228 7.26 38.08 4.86
N ALA A 229 7.52 37.02 4.09
CA ALA A 229 7.23 35.64 4.53
C ALA A 229 8.00 35.26 5.80
N GLU A 230 9.25 35.71 5.94
CA GLU A 230 10.09 35.46 7.10
C GLU A 230 9.60 36.19 8.36
N GLU A 231 9.20 37.47 8.23
CA GLU A 231 8.60 38.23 9.36
C GLU A 231 7.27 37.64 9.79
N LEU A 232 6.45 37.17 8.84
CA LEU A 232 5.10 36.65 9.13
C LEU A 232 5.13 35.24 9.75
N GLY A 233 6.02 34.37 9.27
CA GLY A 233 5.98 32.96 9.65
C GLY A 233 7.31 32.23 9.47
N GLY A 234 8.43 32.93 9.53
CA GLY A 234 9.75 32.35 9.42
C GLY A 234 10.27 31.67 10.68
N GLY A 235 11.40 31.00 10.55
CA GLY A 235 11.97 30.16 11.58
C GLY A 235 12.33 30.91 12.87
N GLU A 236 12.98 32.09 12.76
CA GLU A 236 13.33 32.91 13.91
C GLU A 236 12.08 33.32 14.72
N MET A 237 11.05 33.78 14.04
CA MET A 237 9.83 34.23 14.70
C MET A 237 9.12 33.06 15.40
N HIS A 238 9.01 31.90 14.76
CA HIS A 238 8.32 30.77 15.34
C HIS A 238 9.07 30.07 16.48
N THR A 239 10.38 30.13 16.49
CA THR A 239 11.19 29.51 17.57
C THR A 239 11.46 30.44 18.74
N SER A 240 11.34 31.79 18.58
CA SER A 240 11.68 32.76 19.63
C SER A 240 10.50 33.59 20.13
N VAL A 241 9.44 33.73 19.33
CA VAL A 241 8.30 34.60 19.67
C VAL A 241 7.00 33.82 19.83
N SER A 242 6.56 33.08 18.80
CA SER A 242 5.27 32.40 18.83
C SER A 242 5.30 31.01 19.51
N GLY A 243 6.45 30.34 19.52
CA GLY A 243 6.59 28.98 20.05
C GLY A 243 5.89 27.91 19.20
N VAL A 244 5.57 28.18 17.93
CA VAL A 244 4.97 27.17 17.03
C VAL A 244 5.99 26.14 16.58
N ALA A 245 7.26 26.50 16.53
CA ALA A 245 8.36 25.57 16.26
C ALA A 245 9.31 25.51 17.45
N ASP A 246 9.86 24.33 17.72
CA ASP A 246 10.70 24.06 18.89
C ASP A 246 12.20 24.17 18.58
N HIS A 247 12.57 23.87 17.33
CA HIS A 247 13.98 23.82 16.93
C HIS A 247 14.23 24.61 15.64
N LEU A 248 15.23 25.49 15.67
CA LEU A 248 15.71 26.22 14.50
C LEU A 248 16.90 25.49 13.88
N ALA A 249 16.78 25.12 12.61
CA ALA A 249 17.86 24.49 11.87
C ALA A 249 18.45 25.47 10.83
N GLU A 250 19.76 25.38 10.59
CA GLU A 250 20.45 26.27 9.66
C GLU A 250 20.23 25.89 8.18
N ASN A 251 19.98 24.59 7.91
CA ASN A 251 19.76 24.01 6.58
C ASN A 251 19.10 22.64 6.69
N ASP A 252 18.83 22.00 5.55
CA ASP A 252 18.18 20.69 5.47
C ASP A 252 18.97 19.63 6.27
N GLN A 253 20.29 19.56 6.12
CA GLN A 253 21.13 18.57 6.81
C GLN A 253 21.07 18.73 8.32
N HIS A 254 21.13 19.99 8.82
CA HIS A 254 21.02 20.26 10.26
C HIS A 254 19.64 19.89 10.80
N ALA A 255 18.57 20.15 10.05
CA ALA A 255 17.21 19.77 10.41
C ALA A 255 17.05 18.24 10.56
N LEU A 256 17.61 17.49 9.62
CA LEU A 256 17.61 16.02 9.67
C LEU A 256 18.42 15.50 10.84
N GLN A 257 19.56 16.13 11.18
CA GLN A 257 20.37 15.77 12.34
C GLN A 257 19.61 16.04 13.66
N ILE A 258 18.89 17.14 13.78
CA ILE A 258 18.03 17.43 14.93
C ILE A 258 16.97 16.34 15.08
N CYS A 259 16.26 15.98 13.99
CA CYS A 259 15.28 14.90 14.00
C CYS A 259 15.91 13.56 14.47
N ARG A 260 17.07 13.20 13.93
CA ARG A 260 17.80 12.00 14.40
C ARG A 260 18.16 12.06 15.89
N ASN A 261 18.44 13.24 16.43
CA ASN A 261 18.70 13.41 17.87
C ASN A 261 17.42 13.25 18.69
N ILE A 262 16.28 13.78 18.23
CA ILE A 262 14.96 13.55 18.86
C ILE A 262 14.68 12.05 18.94
N PHE A 263 14.92 11.28 17.88
CA PHE A 263 14.73 9.83 17.89
C PHE A 263 15.52 9.08 18.96
N LYS A 264 16.67 9.64 19.43
CA LYS A 264 17.43 9.05 20.55
C LYS A 264 16.73 9.20 21.89
N THR A 265 15.84 10.18 22.02
CA THR A 265 15.11 10.46 23.25
C THR A 265 13.80 9.70 23.37
N LEU A 266 13.30 9.14 22.25
CA LEU A 266 12.06 8.38 22.25
C LEU A 266 12.20 7.09 23.07
N GLU A 267 11.15 6.73 23.79
CA GLU A 267 11.09 5.47 24.54
C GLU A 267 11.15 4.26 23.60
N LYS A 268 11.82 3.18 24.02
CA LYS A 268 11.85 1.93 23.25
C LYS A 268 10.46 1.31 23.20
N SER A 269 9.99 0.96 21.99
CA SER A 269 8.72 0.29 21.81
C SER A 269 8.69 -1.07 22.53
N HIS A 270 7.53 -1.42 23.09
CA HIS A 270 7.26 -2.76 23.61
C HIS A 270 6.94 -3.70 22.44
N ARG A 271 7.99 -4.22 21.81
CA ARG A 271 7.81 -5.07 20.60
C ARG A 271 7.15 -6.40 20.92
N GLN A 272 6.27 -6.84 20.03
CA GLN A 272 5.78 -8.21 19.99
C GLN A 272 6.98 -9.16 19.78
N LYS A 273 7.11 -10.15 20.63
CA LYS A 273 8.12 -11.20 20.47
C LYS A 273 7.54 -12.34 19.63
N LEU A 274 8.33 -12.80 18.68
CA LEU A 274 8.07 -14.00 17.89
C LEU A 274 9.25 -14.96 18.04
N ASP A 275 8.97 -16.26 17.90
CA ASP A 275 10.02 -17.30 17.92
C ASP A 275 10.75 -17.31 16.57
N MET A 276 11.78 -16.47 16.47
CA MET A 276 12.59 -16.31 15.27
C MET A 276 13.53 -17.48 15.06
N LEU A 277 13.71 -17.89 13.82
CA LEU A 277 14.75 -18.84 13.39
C LEU A 277 15.87 -18.11 12.62
N PRO A 278 17.06 -18.73 12.50
CA PRO A 278 18.08 -18.24 11.58
C PRO A 278 17.53 -18.13 10.15
N VAL A 279 17.89 -17.04 9.49
CA VAL A 279 17.45 -16.79 8.09
C VAL A 279 18.12 -17.79 7.16
N GLU A 280 17.33 -18.45 6.33
CA GLU A 280 17.81 -19.34 5.28
C GLU A 280 17.28 -18.89 3.91
N ALA A 281 18.12 -18.98 2.88
CA ALA A 281 17.65 -18.73 1.51
C ALA A 281 16.66 -19.83 1.06
N PRO A 282 15.69 -19.51 0.19
CA PRO A 282 14.94 -20.55 -0.52
C PRO A 282 15.86 -21.46 -1.31
N LEU A 283 15.47 -22.72 -1.51
CA LEU A 283 16.25 -23.69 -2.31
C LEU A 283 16.11 -23.45 -3.82
N TYR A 284 15.03 -22.79 -4.24
CA TYR A 284 14.73 -22.50 -5.64
C TYR A 284 14.97 -21.02 -5.94
N ASP A 285 15.41 -20.73 -7.17
CA ASP A 285 15.70 -19.37 -7.60
C ASP A 285 14.43 -18.51 -7.60
N PRO A 286 14.40 -17.38 -6.89
CA PRO A 286 13.27 -16.46 -6.93
C PRO A 286 12.97 -15.90 -8.34
N HIS A 287 13.95 -15.87 -9.26
CA HIS A 287 13.74 -15.43 -10.64
C HIS A 287 12.80 -16.35 -11.42
N ASP A 288 12.67 -17.62 -11.03
CA ASP A 288 11.67 -18.52 -11.62
C ASP A 288 10.24 -17.98 -11.48
N LEU A 289 9.99 -17.06 -10.52
CA LEU A 289 8.68 -16.42 -10.35
C LEU A 289 8.22 -15.69 -11.62
N TYR A 290 9.13 -15.23 -12.47
CA TYR A 290 8.76 -14.60 -13.74
C TYR A 290 8.13 -15.60 -14.73
N GLY A 291 8.60 -16.84 -14.74
CA GLY A 291 8.01 -17.89 -15.55
C GLY A 291 6.76 -18.54 -14.93
N LEU A 292 6.58 -18.36 -13.61
CA LEU A 292 5.44 -18.89 -12.85
C LEU A 292 4.26 -17.94 -12.77
N ALA A 293 4.49 -16.61 -12.81
CA ALA A 293 3.45 -15.63 -12.65
C ALA A 293 2.35 -15.80 -13.72
N PRO A 294 1.04 -15.86 -13.33
CA PRO A 294 -0.01 -16.10 -14.28
C PRO A 294 -0.24 -14.89 -15.18
N ILE A 295 0.04 -15.01 -16.47
CA ILE A 295 -0.35 -14.04 -17.50
C ILE A 295 -1.69 -14.45 -18.11
N ASP A 296 -1.87 -15.76 -18.33
CA ASP A 296 -3.14 -16.34 -18.71
C ASP A 296 -3.88 -16.86 -17.47
N PHE A 297 -4.95 -16.17 -17.08
CA PHE A 297 -5.74 -16.49 -15.88
C PHE A 297 -6.61 -17.75 -16.03
N HIS A 298 -6.69 -18.35 -17.20
CA HIS A 298 -7.31 -19.67 -17.39
C HIS A 298 -6.39 -20.82 -16.93
N LYS A 299 -5.09 -20.54 -16.78
CA LYS A 299 -4.12 -21.51 -16.31
C LYS A 299 -3.95 -21.44 -14.80
N LEU A 300 -4.12 -22.58 -14.14
CA LEU A 300 -3.88 -22.69 -12.71
C LEU A 300 -2.38 -22.70 -12.42
N VAL A 301 -1.96 -21.85 -11.49
CA VAL A 301 -0.60 -21.88 -10.92
C VAL A 301 -0.69 -22.47 -9.53
N ASP A 302 0.07 -23.53 -9.27
CA ASP A 302 0.17 -24.10 -7.93
C ASP A 302 0.87 -23.10 -6.99
N PRO A 303 0.17 -22.57 -5.98
CA PRO A 303 0.77 -21.59 -5.10
C PRO A 303 1.94 -22.15 -4.28
N ARG A 304 2.10 -23.47 -4.16
CA ARG A 304 3.24 -24.09 -3.49
C ARG A 304 4.55 -23.79 -4.23
N GLU A 305 4.51 -23.60 -5.55
CA GLU A 305 5.67 -23.18 -6.33
C GLU A 305 6.10 -21.75 -6.00
N VAL A 306 5.14 -20.85 -5.77
CA VAL A 306 5.41 -19.49 -5.29
C VAL A 306 5.95 -19.54 -3.86
N ILE A 307 5.28 -20.27 -2.96
CA ILE A 307 5.68 -20.44 -1.56
C ILE A 307 7.12 -20.98 -1.48
N ALA A 308 7.49 -21.99 -2.26
CA ALA A 308 8.81 -22.57 -2.26
C ALA A 308 9.94 -21.60 -2.61
N ARG A 309 9.63 -20.47 -3.30
CA ARG A 309 10.59 -19.45 -3.72
C ARG A 309 10.66 -18.23 -2.80
N ILE A 310 9.79 -18.18 -1.79
CA ILE A 310 9.75 -17.04 -0.85
C ILE A 310 10.02 -17.43 0.60
N VAL A 311 9.83 -18.70 0.99
CA VAL A 311 10.01 -19.13 2.38
C VAL A 311 11.39 -19.73 2.66
N ASP A 312 11.81 -19.70 3.91
CA ASP A 312 13.10 -20.15 4.39
C ASP A 312 13.32 -21.65 4.12
N GLY A 313 14.42 -21.98 3.42
CA GLY A 313 14.77 -23.35 3.04
C GLY A 313 13.68 -24.08 2.27
N SER A 314 12.77 -23.35 1.62
CA SER A 314 11.58 -23.87 0.92
C SER A 314 10.76 -24.85 1.77
N ARG A 315 10.74 -24.64 3.11
CA ARG A 315 10.03 -25.49 4.07
C ARG A 315 8.64 -24.97 4.38
N PHE A 316 7.67 -25.86 4.28
CA PHE A 316 6.26 -25.56 4.50
C PHE A 316 5.58 -26.70 5.26
N GLN A 317 4.79 -26.38 6.27
CA GLN A 317 3.94 -27.30 7.01
C GLN A 317 2.51 -27.10 6.57
N GLU A 318 2.08 -27.82 5.53
CA GLU A 318 0.73 -27.66 5.00
C GLU A 318 -0.33 -28.20 5.98
N PHE A 319 -1.34 -27.38 6.23
CA PHE A 319 -2.49 -27.68 7.08
C PHE A 319 -3.61 -28.29 6.24
N LYS A 320 -4.13 -29.44 6.66
CA LYS A 320 -5.23 -30.17 5.98
C LYS A 320 -4.95 -30.34 4.46
N SER A 321 -3.76 -30.82 4.11
CA SER A 321 -3.31 -30.94 2.70
C SER A 321 -4.24 -31.80 1.82
N ARG A 322 -4.98 -32.74 2.41
CA ARG A 322 -5.91 -33.65 1.73
C ARG A 322 -7.37 -33.16 1.69
N TYR A 323 -7.67 -32.04 2.35
CA TYR A 323 -9.03 -31.47 2.45
C TYR A 323 -9.05 -30.07 1.84
N ALA A 324 -10.12 -29.74 1.10
CA ALA A 324 -10.29 -28.43 0.47
C ALA A 324 -9.05 -27.98 -0.32
N THR A 325 -8.69 -28.74 -1.34
CA THR A 325 -7.42 -28.61 -2.06
C THR A 325 -7.32 -27.36 -2.93
N THR A 326 -8.43 -26.62 -3.12
CA THR A 326 -8.44 -25.35 -3.86
C THR A 326 -7.98 -24.14 -3.03
N ILE A 327 -7.64 -24.38 -1.76
CA ILE A 327 -6.93 -23.42 -0.91
C ILE A 327 -5.80 -24.12 -0.16
N VAL A 328 -4.63 -23.50 -0.17
CA VAL A 328 -3.42 -23.97 0.51
C VAL A 328 -3.23 -23.14 1.76
N CYS A 329 -3.20 -23.78 2.91
CA CYS A 329 -2.93 -23.14 4.20
C CYS A 329 -1.75 -23.85 4.86
N GLY A 330 -0.87 -23.13 5.53
CA GLY A 330 0.22 -23.78 6.26
C GLY A 330 1.20 -22.80 6.90
N PHE A 331 2.08 -23.34 7.73
CA PHE A 331 3.11 -22.63 8.45
C PHE A 331 4.44 -22.65 7.74
N ALA A 332 5.16 -21.55 7.78
CA ALA A 332 6.50 -21.41 7.25
C ALA A 332 7.31 -20.41 8.08
N HIS A 333 8.58 -20.22 7.70
CA HIS A 333 9.37 -19.07 8.12
C HIS A 333 9.74 -18.23 6.91
N LEU A 334 9.77 -16.93 7.08
CA LEU A 334 10.14 -15.95 6.06
C LEU A 334 11.12 -14.94 6.68
N MET A 335 12.37 -14.96 6.21
CA MET A 335 13.46 -14.18 6.83
C MET A 335 13.53 -14.38 8.35
N GLY A 336 13.35 -15.62 8.80
CA GLY A 336 13.34 -16.02 10.21
C GLY A 336 12.01 -15.82 10.93
N PHE A 337 11.08 -15.00 10.44
CA PHE A 337 9.78 -14.77 11.06
C PHE A 337 8.85 -15.98 10.86
N PRO A 338 8.20 -16.51 11.91
CA PRO A 338 7.13 -17.48 11.75
C PRO A 338 5.92 -16.82 11.07
N ILE A 339 5.36 -17.45 10.05
CA ILE A 339 4.20 -16.98 9.31
C ILE A 339 3.20 -18.09 9.04
N GLY A 340 1.91 -17.71 8.95
CA GLY A 340 0.86 -18.54 8.39
C GLY A 340 0.53 -18.05 6.98
N ILE A 341 0.59 -18.95 5.99
CA ILE A 341 0.29 -18.62 4.59
C ILE A 341 -1.08 -19.17 4.23
N ILE A 342 -1.90 -18.36 3.55
CA ILE A 342 -3.16 -18.73 2.91
C ILE A 342 -3.05 -18.36 1.44
N ALA A 343 -3.15 -19.33 0.55
CA ALA A 343 -2.96 -19.14 -0.88
C ALA A 343 -4.06 -19.83 -1.70
N ASN A 344 -4.52 -19.19 -2.76
CA ASN A 344 -5.54 -19.75 -3.64
C ASN A 344 -4.93 -20.74 -4.65
N PHE A 345 -5.66 -21.83 -4.89
CA PHE A 345 -5.39 -22.79 -5.96
C PHE A 345 -6.69 -23.10 -6.71
N GLY A 346 -7.29 -22.07 -7.29
CA GLY A 346 -8.57 -22.14 -7.99
C GLY A 346 -9.73 -21.50 -7.24
N VAL A 347 -10.95 -21.96 -7.54
CA VAL A 347 -12.21 -21.44 -7.00
C VAL A 347 -12.37 -21.81 -5.53
N LEU A 348 -12.97 -20.93 -4.74
CA LEU A 348 -13.31 -21.20 -3.34
C LEU A 348 -14.66 -21.94 -3.24
N PHE A 349 -14.65 -23.04 -2.51
CA PHE A 349 -15.83 -23.82 -2.09
C PHE A 349 -16.13 -23.60 -0.61
N SER A 350 -17.26 -24.11 -0.12
CA SER A 350 -17.60 -24.06 1.31
C SER A 350 -16.49 -24.63 2.18
N GLU A 351 -15.99 -25.82 1.83
CA GLU A 351 -14.89 -26.46 2.54
C GLU A 351 -13.57 -25.68 2.50
N SER A 352 -13.32 -24.93 1.41
CA SER A 352 -12.15 -24.04 1.31
C SER A 352 -12.25 -22.88 2.31
N ALA A 353 -13.43 -22.28 2.40
CA ALA A 353 -13.70 -21.22 3.37
C ALA A 353 -13.58 -21.72 4.82
N LEU A 354 -14.10 -22.91 5.13
CA LEU A 354 -14.02 -23.52 6.46
C LEU A 354 -12.57 -23.87 6.84
N LYS A 355 -11.78 -24.40 5.90
CA LYS A 355 -10.34 -24.67 6.11
C LYS A 355 -9.57 -23.41 6.44
N ALA A 356 -9.77 -22.34 5.64
CA ALA A 356 -9.11 -21.06 5.84
C ALA A 356 -9.53 -20.42 7.17
N THR A 357 -10.83 -20.43 7.50
CA THR A 357 -11.35 -19.93 8.79
C THR A 357 -10.63 -20.57 9.96
N HIS A 358 -10.61 -21.91 10.01
CA HIS A 358 -9.93 -22.64 11.08
C HIS A 358 -8.42 -22.34 11.13
N PHE A 359 -7.76 -22.19 9.99
CA PHE A 359 -6.34 -21.87 9.95
C PHE A 359 -6.03 -20.46 10.44
N ILE A 360 -6.88 -19.47 10.11
CA ILE A 360 -6.77 -18.11 10.62
C ILE A 360 -6.88 -18.09 12.15
N GLU A 361 -7.88 -18.79 12.70
CA GLU A 361 -8.06 -18.91 14.15
C GLU A 361 -6.83 -19.52 14.84
N LEU A 362 -6.24 -20.57 14.27
CA LEU A 362 -5.00 -21.17 14.78
C LEU A 362 -3.82 -20.19 14.76
N CYS A 363 -3.66 -19.40 13.69
CA CYS A 363 -2.61 -18.38 13.61
C CYS A 363 -2.81 -17.29 14.66
N CYS A 364 -4.06 -16.83 14.84
CA CYS A 364 -4.41 -15.85 15.86
C CYS A 364 -4.10 -16.37 17.27
N GLN A 365 -4.52 -17.60 17.60
CA GLN A 365 -4.23 -18.22 18.90
C GLN A 365 -2.74 -18.35 19.19
N ARG A 366 -1.91 -18.53 18.14
CA ARG A 366 -0.45 -18.70 18.22
C ARG A 366 0.33 -17.42 18.04
N ASN A 367 -0.33 -16.26 17.85
CA ASN A 367 0.28 -14.98 17.56
C ASN A 367 1.21 -15.03 16.31
N ILE A 368 0.79 -15.73 15.27
CA ILE A 368 1.55 -15.90 14.02
C ILE A 368 0.97 -14.95 12.96
N PRO A 369 1.77 -14.01 12.41
CA PRO A 369 1.34 -13.14 11.30
C PRO A 369 0.85 -13.93 10.09
N LEU A 370 -0.14 -13.38 9.38
CA LEU A 370 -0.78 -14.00 8.22
C LEU A 370 -0.30 -13.38 6.91
N VAL A 371 0.03 -14.22 5.94
CA VAL A 371 0.35 -13.83 4.56
C VAL A 371 -0.69 -14.44 3.62
N PHE A 372 -1.40 -13.58 2.88
CA PHE A 372 -2.38 -13.97 1.87
C PHE A 372 -1.77 -13.83 0.48
N LEU A 373 -1.71 -14.93 -0.26
CA LEU A 373 -1.27 -14.97 -1.65
C LEU A 373 -2.50 -15.15 -2.54
N GLN A 374 -2.92 -14.07 -3.20
CA GLN A 374 -4.15 -14.07 -3.99
C GLN A 374 -3.88 -14.40 -5.47
N ASN A 375 -4.54 -15.44 -5.94
CA ASN A 375 -4.84 -15.73 -7.33
C ASN A 375 -6.22 -16.38 -7.36
N ILE A 376 -7.27 -15.57 -7.14
CA ILE A 376 -8.64 -16.02 -6.90
C ILE A 376 -9.58 -15.57 -8.02
N THR A 377 -10.34 -16.51 -8.54
CA THR A 377 -11.40 -16.28 -9.53
C THR A 377 -12.77 -16.00 -8.90
N GLY A 378 -12.96 -16.33 -7.63
CA GLY A 378 -14.18 -16.12 -6.86
C GLY A 378 -14.62 -17.34 -6.06
N PHE A 379 -15.76 -17.23 -5.38
CA PHE A 379 -16.46 -18.38 -4.82
C PHE A 379 -17.22 -19.13 -5.92
N MET A 380 -17.39 -20.43 -5.74
CA MET A 380 -18.16 -21.25 -6.65
C MET A 380 -19.63 -20.80 -6.64
N VAL A 381 -20.25 -20.81 -7.80
CA VAL A 381 -21.65 -20.41 -8.00
C VAL A 381 -22.48 -21.59 -8.51
N GLY A 382 -23.78 -21.57 -8.26
CA GLY A 382 -24.71 -22.58 -8.77
C GLY A 382 -25.63 -23.14 -7.68
N LYS A 383 -26.78 -23.66 -8.10
CA LYS A 383 -27.88 -24.11 -7.22
C LYS A 383 -27.41 -25.05 -6.10
N GLN A 384 -26.56 -26.01 -6.42
CA GLN A 384 -26.04 -26.99 -5.45
C GLN A 384 -25.21 -26.32 -4.36
N TYR A 385 -24.39 -25.35 -4.71
CA TYR A 385 -23.50 -24.65 -3.77
C TYR A 385 -24.26 -23.66 -2.90
N GLU A 386 -25.24 -22.95 -3.46
CA GLU A 386 -26.13 -22.07 -2.71
C GLU A 386 -26.96 -22.87 -1.68
N GLN A 387 -27.55 -23.99 -2.10
CA GLN A 387 -28.28 -24.90 -1.19
C GLN A 387 -27.37 -25.55 -0.15
N GLY A 388 -26.09 -25.77 -0.47
CA GLY A 388 -25.06 -26.25 0.46
C GLY A 388 -24.60 -25.22 1.47
N GLY A 389 -25.00 -23.94 1.34
CA GLY A 389 -24.69 -22.90 2.30
C GLY A 389 -23.37 -22.18 2.05
N ILE A 390 -22.90 -22.09 0.79
CA ILE A 390 -21.61 -21.43 0.44
C ILE A 390 -21.55 -19.97 0.93
N ALA A 391 -22.66 -19.25 0.90
CA ALA A 391 -22.73 -17.88 1.41
C ALA A 391 -22.45 -17.82 2.92
N LYS A 392 -23.01 -18.76 3.68
CA LYS A 392 -22.80 -18.89 5.12
C LYS A 392 -21.34 -19.25 5.45
N ASP A 393 -20.76 -20.20 4.73
CA ASP A 393 -19.39 -20.65 4.96
C ASP A 393 -18.36 -19.63 4.49
N GLY A 394 -18.60 -18.96 3.36
CA GLY A 394 -17.82 -17.83 2.90
C GLY A 394 -17.83 -16.67 3.91
N ALA A 395 -19.00 -16.38 4.51
CA ALA A 395 -19.11 -15.37 5.55
C ALA A 395 -18.27 -15.69 6.80
N LYS A 396 -18.09 -16.97 7.17
CA LYS A 396 -17.20 -17.36 8.27
C LYS A 396 -15.75 -16.98 7.98
N MET A 397 -15.27 -17.23 6.75
CA MET A 397 -13.93 -16.84 6.33
C MET A 397 -13.75 -15.32 6.38
N VAL A 398 -14.72 -14.55 5.87
CA VAL A 398 -14.71 -13.09 5.93
C VAL A 398 -14.71 -12.60 7.38
N HIS A 399 -15.49 -13.22 8.26
CA HIS A 399 -15.47 -12.93 9.70
C HIS A 399 -14.11 -13.18 10.33
N ALA A 400 -13.48 -14.32 10.05
CA ALA A 400 -12.17 -14.66 10.58
C ALA A 400 -11.10 -13.67 10.11
N VAL A 401 -11.08 -13.34 8.83
CA VAL A 401 -10.16 -12.33 8.26
C VAL A 401 -10.35 -10.95 8.89
N SER A 402 -11.61 -10.52 9.07
CA SER A 402 -11.95 -9.21 9.64
C SER A 402 -11.49 -9.05 11.08
N ASN A 403 -11.62 -10.11 11.87
CA ASN A 403 -11.36 -10.10 13.31
C ASN A 403 -9.99 -10.70 13.71
N ALA A 404 -9.15 -11.06 12.74
CA ALA A 404 -7.80 -11.52 13.03
C ALA A 404 -7.01 -10.45 13.77
N ASN A 405 -6.53 -10.77 14.98
CA ASN A 405 -5.75 -9.86 15.83
C ASN A 405 -4.27 -9.81 15.48
N VAL A 406 -3.81 -10.72 14.62
CA VAL A 406 -2.43 -10.74 14.11
C VAL A 406 -2.30 -9.89 12.84
N PRO A 407 -1.10 -9.35 12.54
CA PRO A 407 -0.87 -8.65 11.29
C PRO A 407 -1.17 -9.50 10.06
N LYS A 408 -1.85 -8.90 9.09
CA LYS A 408 -2.17 -9.49 7.79
C LYS A 408 -1.39 -8.77 6.70
N PHE A 409 -0.81 -9.53 5.78
CA PHE A 409 -0.13 -9.02 4.59
C PHE A 409 -0.71 -9.71 3.36
N THR A 410 -0.94 -8.95 2.30
CA THR A 410 -1.54 -9.49 1.08
C THR A 410 -0.66 -9.22 -0.11
N VAL A 411 -0.43 -10.24 -0.93
CA VAL A 411 0.19 -10.13 -2.25
C VAL A 411 -0.78 -10.68 -3.28
N ILE A 412 -1.23 -9.84 -4.20
CA ILE A 412 -2.01 -10.26 -5.36
C ILE A 412 -1.03 -10.60 -6.47
N PHE A 413 -0.78 -11.89 -6.69
CA PHE A 413 0.17 -12.37 -7.70
C PHE A 413 -0.50 -12.81 -9.01
N GLY A 414 -1.85 -12.77 -9.02
CA GLY A 414 -2.68 -13.11 -10.16
C GLY A 414 -4.04 -12.40 -10.09
N GLY A 415 -5.12 -13.13 -10.26
CA GLY A 415 -6.48 -12.57 -10.17
C GLY A 415 -6.94 -12.28 -8.75
N SER A 416 -7.76 -11.25 -8.58
CA SER A 416 -8.47 -10.94 -7.34
C SER A 416 -9.89 -10.47 -7.67
N PHE A 417 -10.84 -11.41 -7.71
CA PHE A 417 -12.18 -11.15 -8.22
C PHE A 417 -13.27 -11.40 -7.19
N GLY A 418 -14.27 -10.48 -7.16
CA GLY A 418 -15.48 -10.58 -6.38
C GLY A 418 -15.27 -10.76 -4.88
N ALA A 419 -16.16 -11.49 -4.22
CA ALA A 419 -16.09 -11.75 -2.79
C ALA A 419 -14.87 -12.62 -2.37
N GLY A 420 -14.20 -13.26 -3.31
CA GLY A 420 -12.93 -13.93 -3.07
C GLY A 420 -11.84 -12.96 -2.56
N ASN A 421 -11.83 -11.72 -3.08
CA ASN A 421 -10.97 -10.66 -2.56
C ASN A 421 -11.21 -10.41 -1.06
N TYR A 422 -12.47 -10.46 -0.62
CA TYR A 422 -12.85 -10.22 0.79
C TYR A 422 -12.32 -11.32 1.72
N GLY A 423 -12.55 -12.58 1.37
CA GLY A 423 -12.04 -13.72 2.14
C GLY A 423 -10.52 -13.83 2.17
N MET A 424 -9.84 -13.24 1.20
CA MET A 424 -8.38 -13.26 1.05
C MET A 424 -7.70 -11.96 1.51
N ALA A 425 -8.29 -11.24 2.47
CA ALA A 425 -7.75 -10.00 3.03
C ALA A 425 -7.45 -8.92 1.98
N GLY A 426 -8.43 -8.59 1.14
CA GLY A 426 -8.36 -7.45 0.24
C GLY A 426 -8.29 -6.11 0.98
N ARG A 427 -8.13 -5.00 0.25
CA ARG A 427 -7.89 -3.66 0.81
C ARG A 427 -8.86 -3.25 1.91
N ALA A 428 -10.17 -3.55 1.74
CA ALA A 428 -11.21 -3.19 2.69
C ALA A 428 -11.12 -3.95 4.04
N TYR A 429 -10.32 -5.01 4.11
CA TYR A 429 -10.14 -5.86 5.30
C TYR A 429 -8.86 -5.52 6.08
N SER A 430 -8.33 -4.34 5.84
CA SER A 430 -7.20 -3.73 6.57
C SER A 430 -5.99 -4.66 6.72
N PRO A 431 -5.45 -5.23 5.63
CA PRO A 431 -4.11 -5.78 5.71
C PRO A 431 -3.13 -4.65 6.06
N ARG A 432 -2.10 -4.96 6.85
CA ARG A 432 -1.06 -3.98 7.20
C ARG A 432 -0.44 -3.39 5.95
N LEU A 433 -0.12 -4.25 4.98
CA LEU A 433 0.30 -3.87 3.64
C LEU A 433 -0.34 -4.81 2.61
N LEU A 434 -0.66 -4.27 1.45
CA LEU A 434 -1.15 -5.00 0.30
C LEU A 434 -0.37 -4.59 -0.95
N PHE A 435 0.24 -5.56 -1.60
CA PHE A 435 1.01 -5.35 -2.83
C PHE A 435 0.45 -6.15 -4.00
N MET A 436 0.76 -5.69 -5.21
CA MET A 436 0.41 -6.39 -6.44
C MET A 436 1.67 -6.72 -7.25
N TRP A 437 1.68 -7.87 -7.93
CA TRP A 437 2.63 -8.10 -9.00
C TRP A 437 2.18 -7.38 -10.28
N PRO A 438 3.08 -7.06 -11.23
CA PRO A 438 2.72 -6.29 -12.43
C PRO A 438 1.62 -6.91 -13.31
N ASN A 439 1.51 -8.25 -13.31
CA ASN A 439 0.49 -9.02 -14.03
C ASN A 439 -0.87 -9.06 -13.33
N ALA A 440 -0.94 -8.68 -12.05
CA ALA A 440 -2.13 -8.87 -11.23
C ALA A 440 -3.33 -8.07 -11.76
N LYS A 441 -4.53 -8.65 -11.57
CA LYS A 441 -5.80 -8.02 -11.93
C LYS A 441 -6.78 -8.03 -10.76
N ILE A 442 -7.53 -6.94 -10.62
CA ILE A 442 -8.57 -6.80 -9.60
C ILE A 442 -9.84 -6.21 -10.19
N SER A 443 -10.98 -6.86 -9.97
CA SER A 443 -12.31 -6.34 -10.32
C SER A 443 -13.42 -7.14 -9.63
N VAL A 444 -14.69 -6.72 -9.84
CA VAL A 444 -15.85 -7.42 -9.28
C VAL A 444 -16.01 -8.83 -9.84
N MET A 445 -15.57 -9.06 -11.09
CA MET A 445 -15.53 -10.37 -11.78
C MET A 445 -14.54 -10.32 -12.95
N GLY A 446 -14.18 -11.46 -13.51
CA GLY A 446 -13.34 -11.49 -14.72
C GLY A 446 -14.00 -10.75 -15.90
N GLY A 447 -13.19 -10.10 -16.74
CA GLY A 447 -13.68 -9.27 -17.84
C GLY A 447 -14.56 -10.05 -18.85
N GLU A 448 -14.18 -11.28 -19.18
CA GLU A 448 -14.99 -12.15 -20.07
C GLU A 448 -16.35 -12.50 -19.45
N GLN A 449 -16.37 -12.79 -18.15
CA GLN A 449 -17.63 -13.05 -17.43
C GLN A 449 -18.51 -11.81 -17.40
N ALA A 450 -17.94 -10.64 -17.11
CA ALA A 450 -18.67 -9.37 -17.12
C ALA A 450 -19.25 -9.05 -18.50
N ALA A 451 -18.46 -9.22 -19.56
CA ALA A 451 -18.91 -9.02 -20.93
C ALA A 451 -20.06 -9.97 -21.30
N SER A 452 -19.99 -11.23 -20.88
CA SER A 452 -21.05 -12.21 -21.13
C SER A 452 -22.34 -11.89 -20.37
N VAL A 453 -22.25 -11.54 -19.08
CA VAL A 453 -23.42 -11.18 -18.26
C VAL A 453 -24.13 -9.95 -18.81
N LEU A 454 -23.40 -8.87 -19.11
CA LEU A 454 -23.99 -7.63 -19.61
C LEU A 454 -24.58 -7.80 -21.02
N ALA A 455 -23.96 -8.62 -21.86
CA ALA A 455 -24.51 -8.97 -23.15
C ALA A 455 -25.84 -9.73 -23.02
N THR A 456 -25.90 -10.73 -22.13
CA THR A 456 -27.13 -11.49 -21.87
C THR A 456 -28.25 -10.57 -21.35
N VAL A 457 -27.95 -9.68 -20.42
CA VAL A 457 -28.93 -8.69 -19.91
C VAL A 457 -29.47 -7.82 -21.05
N LYS A 458 -28.60 -7.36 -21.96
CA LYS A 458 -29.01 -6.54 -23.10
C LYS A 458 -29.84 -7.34 -24.12
N GLU A 459 -29.45 -8.58 -24.40
CA GLU A 459 -30.23 -9.50 -25.28
C GLU A 459 -31.63 -9.74 -24.70
N ASP A 460 -31.76 -9.98 -23.41
CA ASP A 460 -33.04 -10.19 -22.73
C ASP A 460 -33.93 -8.94 -22.77
N GLN A 461 -33.33 -7.74 -22.68
CA GLN A 461 -34.06 -6.47 -22.86
C GLN A 461 -34.66 -6.34 -24.26
N PHE A 462 -33.92 -6.72 -25.32
CA PHE A 462 -34.45 -6.73 -26.71
C PHE A 462 -35.60 -7.73 -26.84
N LYS A 463 -35.42 -8.97 -26.36
CA LYS A 463 -36.46 -10.01 -26.37
C LYS A 463 -37.72 -9.56 -25.63
N TYR A 464 -37.58 -8.95 -24.45
CA TYR A 464 -38.70 -8.44 -23.66
C TYR A 464 -39.50 -7.37 -24.38
N ARG A 465 -38.83 -6.53 -25.21
CA ARG A 465 -39.46 -5.51 -26.05
C ARG A 465 -40.01 -6.05 -27.37
N GLY A 466 -39.88 -7.35 -27.64
CA GLY A 466 -40.29 -7.96 -28.90
C GLY A 466 -39.44 -7.54 -30.11
N LEU A 467 -38.22 -7.08 -29.87
CA LEU A 467 -37.27 -6.62 -30.89
C LEU A 467 -36.27 -7.73 -31.23
N GLU A 468 -35.80 -7.73 -32.49
CA GLU A 468 -34.69 -8.59 -32.88
C GLU A 468 -33.39 -8.18 -32.20
N VAL A 469 -32.61 -9.17 -31.77
CA VAL A 469 -31.32 -8.92 -31.08
C VAL A 469 -30.25 -8.53 -32.10
N PRO A 470 -29.68 -7.32 -32.04
CA PRO A 470 -28.68 -6.86 -33.02
C PRO A 470 -27.30 -7.49 -32.66
N LYS A 471 -26.93 -8.55 -33.37
CA LYS A 471 -25.72 -9.35 -33.10
C LYS A 471 -24.46 -8.51 -33.12
N ASP A 472 -24.31 -7.57 -34.03
CA ASP A 472 -23.13 -6.72 -34.18
C ASP A 472 -23.00 -5.75 -32.97
N GLU A 473 -24.12 -5.20 -32.50
CA GLU A 473 -24.15 -4.33 -31.32
C GLU A 473 -23.77 -5.09 -30.04
N ILE A 474 -24.23 -6.34 -29.91
CA ILE A 474 -23.88 -7.21 -28.79
C ILE A 474 -22.37 -7.57 -28.82
N ALA A 475 -21.85 -7.89 -30.01
CA ALA A 475 -20.43 -8.20 -30.18
C ALA A 475 -19.54 -6.98 -29.84
N GLN A 476 -19.93 -5.79 -30.31
CA GLN A 476 -19.23 -4.55 -30.00
C GLN A 476 -19.26 -4.24 -28.50
N LEU A 477 -20.43 -4.39 -27.85
CA LEU A 477 -20.59 -4.23 -26.43
C LEU A 477 -19.64 -5.16 -25.63
N LYS A 478 -19.56 -6.45 -26.00
CA LYS A 478 -18.65 -7.41 -25.37
C LYS A 478 -17.20 -6.94 -25.46
N LYS A 479 -16.78 -6.47 -26.63
CA LYS A 479 -15.41 -5.98 -26.86
C LYS A 479 -15.09 -4.74 -26.01
N GLU A 480 -16.02 -3.79 -25.92
CA GLU A 480 -15.86 -2.57 -25.12
C GLU A 480 -15.76 -2.89 -23.63
N ILE A 481 -16.62 -3.78 -23.13
CA ILE A 481 -16.59 -4.19 -21.71
C ILE A 481 -15.29 -4.92 -21.40
N LEU A 482 -14.85 -5.83 -22.24
CA LEU A 482 -13.61 -6.56 -22.05
C LEU A 482 -12.41 -5.59 -21.98
N ALA A 483 -12.30 -4.66 -22.93
CA ALA A 483 -11.24 -3.66 -22.95
C ALA A 483 -11.27 -2.76 -21.72
N LYS A 484 -12.46 -2.36 -21.25
CA LYS A 484 -12.63 -1.58 -20.04
C LYS A 484 -12.15 -2.35 -18.80
N TYR A 485 -12.56 -3.60 -18.62
CA TYR A 485 -12.15 -4.43 -17.49
C TYR A 485 -10.67 -4.77 -17.51
N ASP A 486 -10.08 -4.97 -18.70
CA ASP A 486 -8.64 -5.19 -18.84
C ASP A 486 -7.82 -3.98 -18.41
N TYR A 487 -8.27 -2.77 -18.75
CA TYR A 487 -7.62 -1.53 -18.38
C TYR A 487 -7.82 -1.21 -16.89
N GLU A 488 -9.08 -1.13 -16.44
CA GLU A 488 -9.44 -0.71 -15.08
C GLU A 488 -9.07 -1.77 -14.02
N GLY A 489 -9.01 -3.05 -14.40
CA GLY A 489 -8.60 -4.14 -13.52
C GLY A 489 -7.09 -4.32 -13.39
N SER A 490 -6.27 -3.62 -14.18
CA SER A 490 -4.81 -3.81 -14.18
C SER A 490 -4.14 -3.32 -12.88
N ALA A 491 -3.00 -3.92 -12.53
CA ALA A 491 -2.19 -3.48 -11.40
C ALA A 491 -1.77 -2.00 -11.52
N PHE A 492 -1.49 -1.52 -12.73
CA PHE A 492 -1.12 -0.12 -12.99
C PHE A 492 -2.27 0.84 -12.68
N TYR A 493 -3.50 0.47 -13.05
CA TYR A 493 -4.69 1.27 -12.73
C TYR A 493 -4.99 1.28 -11.23
N SER A 494 -4.84 0.13 -10.57
CA SER A 494 -5.01 -0.05 -9.13
C SER A 494 -4.04 0.81 -8.33
N THR A 495 -2.74 0.67 -8.59
CA THR A 495 -1.69 1.37 -7.84
C THR A 495 -1.75 2.88 -8.04
N ALA A 496 -2.10 3.35 -9.24
CA ALA A 496 -2.31 4.77 -9.51
C ALA A 496 -3.41 5.38 -8.62
N ARG A 497 -4.40 4.58 -8.21
CA ARG A 497 -5.54 4.97 -7.38
C ARG A 497 -5.41 4.58 -5.90
N LEU A 498 -4.25 4.06 -5.52
CA LEU A 498 -3.95 3.61 -4.15
C LEU A 498 -4.95 2.54 -3.64
N TRP A 499 -5.32 1.59 -4.51
CA TRP A 499 -6.06 0.39 -4.08
C TRP A 499 -5.14 -0.65 -3.45
N ASP A 500 -3.84 -0.46 -3.61
CA ASP A 500 -2.73 -1.21 -3.03
C ASP A 500 -1.67 -0.24 -2.45
N ASP A 501 -0.65 -0.79 -1.82
CA ASP A 501 0.49 -0.04 -1.30
C ASP A 501 1.69 -0.04 -2.27
N GLY A 502 1.51 -0.60 -3.46
CA GLY A 502 2.45 -0.56 -4.59
C GLY A 502 2.49 -1.84 -5.41
N ILE A 503 2.95 -1.70 -6.65
CA ILE A 503 3.40 -2.84 -7.45
C ILE A 503 4.81 -3.19 -7.00
N ILE A 504 5.10 -4.49 -6.89
CA ILE A 504 6.41 -5.01 -6.51
C ILE A 504 6.95 -5.98 -7.55
N ASP A 505 8.26 -6.02 -7.70
CA ASP A 505 8.92 -7.10 -8.43
C ASP A 505 8.68 -8.43 -7.69
N PRO A 506 8.21 -9.51 -8.35
CA PRO A 506 8.02 -10.80 -7.73
C PRO A 506 9.21 -11.30 -6.92
N VAL A 507 10.43 -11.04 -7.38
CA VAL A 507 11.69 -11.44 -6.72
C VAL A 507 11.86 -10.77 -5.35
N ASP A 508 11.34 -9.56 -5.18
CA ASP A 508 11.43 -8.80 -3.92
C ASP A 508 10.32 -9.16 -2.91
N THR A 509 9.35 -10.01 -3.27
CA THR A 509 8.20 -10.37 -2.42
C THR A 509 8.63 -10.80 -1.02
N ARG A 510 9.63 -11.69 -0.92
CA ARG A 510 10.17 -12.17 0.34
C ARG A 510 10.70 -11.05 1.23
N LYS A 511 11.50 -10.16 0.69
CA LYS A 511 12.13 -9.03 1.38
C LYS A 511 11.10 -8.00 1.83
N ILE A 512 10.16 -7.65 0.96
CA ILE A 512 9.12 -6.65 1.23
C ILE A 512 8.18 -7.13 2.33
N LEU A 513 7.75 -8.41 2.28
CA LEU A 513 6.95 -9.01 3.34
C LEU A 513 7.69 -9.00 4.68
N ALA A 514 8.98 -9.35 4.70
CA ALA A 514 9.78 -9.32 5.94
C ALA A 514 9.89 -7.93 6.54
N LEU A 515 10.09 -6.89 5.72
CA LEU A 515 10.11 -5.50 6.18
C LEU A 515 8.75 -5.09 6.78
N GLY A 516 7.65 -5.46 6.13
CA GLY A 516 6.31 -5.23 6.65
C GLY A 516 6.06 -5.95 7.98
N ILE A 517 6.45 -7.22 8.09
CA ILE A 517 6.32 -7.99 9.33
C ILE A 517 7.13 -7.34 10.44
N ALA A 518 8.41 -7.00 10.21
CA ALA A 518 9.25 -6.32 11.18
C ALA A 518 8.60 -5.04 11.71
N ALA A 519 8.10 -4.20 10.80
CA ALA A 519 7.41 -2.95 11.14
C ALA A 519 6.13 -3.17 11.96
N SER A 520 5.43 -4.29 11.77
CA SER A 520 4.18 -4.59 12.49
C SER A 520 4.38 -5.08 13.93
N LEU A 521 5.61 -5.33 14.34
CA LEU A 521 5.92 -5.85 15.68
C LEU A 521 6.18 -4.76 16.74
N ASN A 522 5.94 -3.49 16.45
CA ASN A 522 6.27 -2.39 17.36
C ASN A 522 5.33 -2.27 18.57
N GLN A 523 4.29 -3.08 18.63
CA GLN A 523 3.42 -3.25 19.81
C GLN A 523 2.98 -4.70 19.94
N PRO A 524 2.60 -5.16 21.16
CA PRO A 524 1.96 -6.46 21.36
C PRO A 524 0.66 -6.58 20.58
N PHE A 525 0.37 -7.78 20.08
CA PHE A 525 -0.91 -8.03 19.42
C PHE A 525 -2.07 -7.93 20.42
N PRO A 526 -3.20 -7.32 20.04
CA PRO A 526 -4.34 -7.21 20.91
C PRO A 526 -4.92 -8.61 21.24
N PRO A 527 -5.67 -8.75 22.35
CA PRO A 527 -6.37 -10.00 22.66
C PRO A 527 -7.30 -10.43 21.54
N GLN A 528 -7.34 -11.75 21.29
CA GLN A 528 -8.21 -12.35 20.29
C GLN A 528 -9.68 -12.19 20.64
N GLN A 529 -10.48 -11.67 19.73
CA GLN A 529 -11.94 -11.58 19.84
C GLN A 529 -12.58 -11.85 18.48
N PHE A 530 -13.24 -13.00 18.33
CA PHE A 530 -14.08 -13.27 17.16
C PHE A 530 -15.53 -12.91 17.46
N GLY A 531 -16.24 -12.45 16.43
CA GLY A 531 -17.68 -12.28 16.48
C GLY A 531 -18.42 -13.63 16.41
N VAL A 532 -19.74 -13.58 16.29
CA VAL A 532 -20.57 -14.76 16.15
C VAL A 532 -20.49 -15.32 14.73
N PHE A 533 -20.03 -16.55 14.59
CA PHE A 533 -20.08 -17.28 13.32
C PHE A 533 -21.43 -17.93 13.14
N ARG A 534 -22.06 -17.68 12.00
CA ARG A 534 -23.32 -18.35 11.65
C ARG A 534 -23.04 -19.81 11.26
N MET A 535 -23.70 -20.77 11.93
CA MET A 535 -23.54 -22.20 11.68
C MET A 535 -24.53 -22.72 10.64
#